data_dcb7c9c33e380a838e102fa6bf8708fd
#
_entry.id   dcb7c9c33e380a838e102fa6bf8708fd
#
_cell.length_a   1.000
_cell.length_b   1.000
_cell.length_c   1.000
_cell.angle_alpha   90.00
_cell.angle_beta   90.00
_cell.angle_gamma   90.00
#
_symmetry.space_group_name_H-M   'P 1'
#
loop_
_entity.id
_entity.type
_entity.pdbx_description
1 polymer ?
#
loop_
_entity_poly.entity_id
_entity_poly.type
_entity_poly.pdbx_seq_one_letter_code
_entity_poly.pdbx_strand_id
1 'polypeptide(L)'
;GISLKKNKYWLTDNFGKRAICYLLILSVLFYFASSLHAEEKIVEEIKVIREGPPPLETPHYLDLGTFVVNMPGDKYFLKSSIQLAFENSAAKEWLLARLPIVKDLIITHLNSITVEQFDNTKNRAVIKNDLQIRLNSLFPNKAPWEDSAPIRRILFLEFYRQ
;
A
#
# COMPACT_ATOMS: atom_id res chain seq x y z
N GLY A 1 16.45 -31.99 76.15
CA GLY A 1 15.66 -30.87 75.61
C GLY A 1 16.42 -29.84 74.82
N ILE A 2 17.75 -29.93 74.63
CA ILE A 2 18.53 -28.87 73.90
C ILE A 2 18.84 -29.25 72.44
N SER A 3 18.66 -30.47 72.08
CA SER A 3 18.98 -30.96 70.69
C SER A 3 17.97 -30.67 69.62
N LEU A 4 16.71 -30.39 69.93
CA LEU A 4 15.63 -30.19 68.97
C LEU A 4 15.51 -28.74 68.45
N LYS A 5 16.16 -27.75 69.06
CA LYS A 5 16.12 -26.34 68.61
C LYS A 5 17.11 -26.05 67.49
N LYS A 6 18.15 -26.82 67.27
CA LYS A 6 19.15 -26.57 66.22
C LYS A 6 18.70 -26.96 64.81
N ASN A 7 17.76 -27.87 64.68
CA ASN A 7 17.33 -28.34 63.36
C ASN A 7 16.31 -27.41 62.66
N LYS A 8 15.65 -26.55 63.42
CA LYS A 8 14.61 -25.68 62.84
C LYS A 8 15.16 -24.50 62.03
N TYR A 9 16.34 -24.02 62.36
CA TYR A 9 16.99 -22.93 61.66
C TYR A 9 17.72 -23.35 60.38
N TRP A 10 18.13 -24.60 60.28
CA TRP A 10 18.83 -25.16 59.13
C TRP A 10 17.90 -25.40 57.95
N LEU A 11 16.66 -25.78 58.21
CA LEU A 11 15.62 -25.98 57.19
C LEU A 11 15.11 -24.67 56.58
N THR A 12 15.03 -23.61 57.34
CA THR A 12 14.58 -22.30 56.88
C THR A 12 15.63 -21.60 56.03
N ASP A 13 16.91 -21.77 56.27
CA ASP A 13 18.00 -21.11 55.54
C ASP A 13 18.19 -21.71 54.14
N ASN A 14 18.01 -23.01 53.97
CA ASN A 14 18.05 -23.68 52.66
C ASN A 14 16.82 -23.39 51.80
N PHE A 15 15.65 -23.19 52.40
CA PHE A 15 14.43 -22.84 51.68
C PHE A 15 14.51 -21.42 51.13
N GLY A 16 15.00 -20.47 51.86
CA GLY A 16 15.21 -19.10 51.42
C GLY A 16 16.20 -19.00 50.27
N LYS A 17 17.33 -19.71 50.35
CA LYS A 17 18.34 -19.74 49.27
C LYS A 17 17.82 -20.36 47.96
N ARG A 18 17.02 -21.39 48.06
CA ARG A 18 16.37 -21.99 46.89
C ARG A 18 15.33 -21.09 46.27
N ALA A 19 14.51 -20.42 47.06
CA ALA A 19 13.54 -19.44 46.61
C ALA A 19 14.18 -18.25 45.88
N ILE A 20 15.30 -17.73 46.37
CA ILE A 20 16.07 -16.65 45.75
C ILE A 20 16.68 -17.10 44.42
N CYS A 21 17.21 -18.34 44.33
CA CYS A 21 17.69 -18.89 43.05
C CYS A 21 16.60 -19.01 42.00
N TYR A 22 15.40 -19.47 42.36
CA TYR A 22 14.27 -19.54 41.44
C TYR A 22 13.79 -18.18 40.95
N LEU A 23 13.78 -17.17 41.83
CA LEU A 23 13.44 -15.80 41.48
C LEU A 23 14.47 -15.18 40.51
N LEU A 24 15.75 -15.46 40.69
CA LEU A 24 16.82 -14.99 39.79
C LEU A 24 16.74 -15.66 38.44
N ILE A 25 16.44 -16.98 38.37
CA ILE A 25 16.26 -17.71 37.11
C ILE A 25 15.03 -17.19 36.33
N LEU A 26 13.93 -16.93 37.03
CA LEU A 26 12.71 -16.35 36.45
C LEU A 26 12.96 -14.94 35.91
N SER A 27 13.76 -14.11 36.57
CA SER A 27 14.08 -12.77 36.11
C SER A 27 14.93 -12.79 34.84
N VAL A 28 15.90 -13.71 34.75
CA VAL A 28 16.74 -13.87 33.57
C VAL A 28 15.93 -14.36 32.37
N LEU A 29 15.01 -15.30 32.57
CA LEU A 29 14.11 -15.79 31.53
C LEU A 29 13.17 -14.68 31.01
N PHE A 30 12.72 -13.80 31.91
CA PHE A 30 11.89 -12.66 31.51
C PHE A 30 12.65 -11.61 30.69
N TYR A 31 13.94 -11.40 31.00
CA TYR A 31 14.81 -10.53 30.19
C TYR A 31 15.07 -11.10 28.80
N PHE A 32 15.26 -12.40 28.66
CA PHE A 32 15.45 -13.04 27.36
C PHE A 32 14.17 -13.01 26.49
N ALA A 33 13.00 -13.18 27.09
CA ALA A 33 11.73 -13.09 26.38
C ALA A 33 11.45 -11.66 25.87
N SER A 34 11.86 -10.63 26.62
CA SER A 34 11.70 -9.23 26.21
C SER A 34 12.60 -8.85 25.04
N SER A 35 13.81 -9.41 24.97
CA SER A 35 14.73 -9.12 23.85
C SER A 35 14.30 -9.77 22.54
N LEU A 36 13.69 -10.95 22.58
CA LEU A 36 13.14 -11.61 21.41
C LEU A 36 11.93 -10.84 20.80
N HIS A 37 11.10 -10.25 21.65
CA HIS A 37 9.98 -9.42 21.18
C HIS A 37 10.43 -8.09 20.56
N ALA A 38 11.55 -7.53 21.02
CA ALA A 38 12.10 -6.30 20.45
C ALA A 38 12.72 -6.52 19.06
N GLU A 39 13.33 -7.68 18.79
CA GLU A 39 13.86 -8.03 17.47
C GLU A 39 12.74 -8.26 16.45
N GLU A 40 11.64 -8.91 16.81
CA GLU A 40 10.49 -9.08 15.90
C GLU A 40 9.88 -7.74 15.50
N LYS A 41 9.75 -6.78 16.41
CA LYS A 41 9.24 -5.44 16.11
C LYS A 41 10.15 -4.66 15.15
N ILE A 42 11.45 -4.77 15.30
CA ILE A 42 12.42 -4.10 14.43
C ILE A 42 12.39 -4.69 13.01
N VAL A 43 12.22 -5.99 12.88
CA VAL A 43 12.12 -6.65 11.57
C VAL A 43 10.80 -6.32 10.87
N GLU A 44 9.69 -6.16 11.57
CA GLU A 44 8.42 -5.70 11.01
C GLU A 44 8.48 -4.23 10.57
N GLU A 45 9.10 -3.34 11.33
CA GLU A 45 9.28 -1.93 10.94
C GLU A 45 10.19 -1.76 9.72
N ILE A 46 11.24 -2.56 9.58
CA ILE A 46 12.12 -2.54 8.39
C ILE A 46 11.39 -3.03 7.12
N LYS A 47 10.42 -3.94 7.24
CA LYS A 47 9.59 -4.39 6.10
C LYS A 47 8.62 -3.33 5.58
N VAL A 48 8.25 -2.35 6.39
CA VAL A 48 7.27 -1.31 6.06
C VAL A 48 7.91 -0.09 5.39
N ILE A 49 9.23 0.12 5.50
CA ILE A 49 9.95 1.21 4.84
C ILE A 49 10.22 0.82 3.37
N ARG A 50 9.19 0.81 2.56
CA ARG A 50 9.32 0.83 1.11
C ARG A 50 9.03 2.24 0.62
N GLU A 51 9.99 2.83 -0.06
CA GLU A 51 9.76 4.05 -0.82
C GLU A 51 8.88 3.72 -2.03
N GLY A 52 7.73 4.38 -2.10
CA GLY A 52 6.77 4.22 -3.18
C GLY A 52 5.69 3.16 -2.94
N PRO A 53 4.70 3.08 -3.85
CA PRO A 53 3.61 2.11 -3.75
C PRO A 53 4.15 0.68 -3.93
N PRO A 54 3.59 -0.32 -3.21
CA PRO A 54 4.02 -1.71 -3.36
C PRO A 54 3.79 -2.19 -4.79
N PRO A 55 4.66 -3.07 -5.32
CA PRO A 55 4.45 -3.67 -6.63
C PRO A 55 3.17 -4.51 -6.63
N LEU A 56 2.49 -4.55 -7.77
CA LEU A 56 1.33 -5.42 -7.97
C LEU A 56 1.80 -6.88 -8.00
N GLU A 57 1.13 -7.77 -7.26
CA GLU A 57 1.47 -9.18 -7.22
C GLU A 57 1.17 -9.88 -8.56
N THR A 58 -0.01 -9.63 -9.11
CA THR A 58 -0.46 -10.16 -10.41
C THR A 58 -1.05 -9.04 -11.26
N PRO A 59 -0.20 -8.23 -11.92
CA PRO A 59 -0.69 -7.11 -12.70
C PRO A 59 -1.41 -7.58 -13.96
N HIS A 60 -2.59 -7.02 -14.20
CA HIS A 60 -3.33 -7.15 -15.44
C HIS A 60 -3.38 -5.78 -16.13
N TYR A 61 -2.84 -5.68 -17.33
CA TYR A 61 -2.81 -4.44 -18.07
C TYR A 61 -3.92 -4.36 -19.11
N LEU A 62 -4.51 -3.17 -19.24
CA LEU A 62 -5.46 -2.84 -20.29
C LEU A 62 -4.92 -1.66 -21.09
N ASP A 63 -4.59 -1.89 -22.34
CA ASP A 63 -4.19 -0.85 -23.27
C ASP A 63 -5.43 -0.14 -23.83
N LEU A 64 -5.53 1.15 -23.60
CA LEU A 64 -6.63 1.99 -24.10
C LEU A 64 -6.29 2.65 -25.43
N GLY A 65 -5.06 2.52 -25.91
CA GLY A 65 -4.59 3.13 -27.13
C GLY A 65 -4.17 4.59 -26.97
N THR A 66 -4.15 5.29 -28.10
CA THR A 66 -3.69 6.68 -28.18
C THR A 66 -4.87 7.64 -28.27
N PHE A 67 -4.80 8.71 -27.49
CA PHE A 67 -5.76 9.81 -27.49
C PHE A 67 -5.09 11.07 -28.05
N VAL A 68 -5.75 11.74 -28.95
CA VAL A 68 -5.36 13.06 -29.46
C VAL A 68 -6.52 14.01 -29.22
N VAL A 69 -6.33 15.00 -28.37
CA VAL A 69 -7.37 15.95 -27.97
C VAL A 69 -6.90 17.39 -28.13
N ASN A 70 -7.84 18.30 -28.39
CA ASN A 70 -7.54 19.71 -28.37
C ASN A 70 -7.32 20.21 -26.94
N MET A 71 -6.29 21.02 -26.75
CA MET A 71 -6.09 21.72 -25.49
C MET A 71 -6.91 23.01 -25.46
N PRO A 72 -7.30 23.50 -24.26
CA PRO A 72 -7.99 24.80 -24.17
C PRO A 72 -7.23 25.93 -24.88
N GLY A 73 -7.93 26.72 -25.68
CA GLY A 73 -7.35 27.78 -26.48
C GLY A 73 -7.07 27.41 -27.94
N ASP A 74 -7.31 26.16 -28.35
CA ASP A 74 -7.25 25.66 -29.73
C ASP A 74 -5.92 25.81 -30.48
N LYS A 75 -4.82 26.09 -29.76
CA LYS A 75 -3.49 26.22 -30.35
C LYS A 75 -2.70 24.90 -30.39
N TYR A 76 -2.98 24.02 -29.44
CA TYR A 76 -2.19 22.82 -29.24
C TYR A 76 -3.07 21.59 -29.10
N PHE A 77 -2.51 20.46 -29.50
CA PHE A 77 -3.09 19.12 -29.28
C PHE A 77 -2.30 18.42 -28.18
N LEU A 78 -3.01 17.69 -27.33
CA LEU A 78 -2.41 16.77 -26.37
C LEU A 78 -2.51 15.36 -26.93
N LYS A 79 -1.38 14.69 -27.04
CA LYS A 79 -1.29 13.27 -27.40
C LYS A 79 -0.89 12.43 -26.20
N SER A 80 -1.65 11.40 -25.90
CA SER A 80 -1.38 10.50 -24.81
C SER A 80 -1.73 9.06 -25.17
N SER A 81 -0.82 8.13 -24.87
CA SER A 81 -1.08 6.69 -24.91
C SER A 81 -1.20 6.19 -23.49
N ILE A 82 -2.32 5.53 -23.17
CA ILE A 82 -2.71 5.22 -21.81
C ILE A 82 -2.89 3.71 -21.63
N GLN A 83 -2.28 3.18 -20.57
CA GLN A 83 -2.55 1.84 -20.06
C GLN A 83 -3.06 1.92 -18.62
N LEU A 84 -3.93 1.01 -18.26
CA LEU A 84 -4.41 0.82 -16.89
C LEU A 84 -3.85 -0.47 -16.32
N ALA A 85 -3.50 -0.46 -15.04
CA ALA A 85 -3.05 -1.63 -14.31
C ALA A 85 -4.05 -2.00 -13.21
N PHE A 86 -4.44 -3.28 -13.20
CA PHE A 86 -5.36 -3.90 -12.25
C PHE A 86 -4.68 -5.06 -11.53
N GLU A 87 -5.08 -5.34 -10.30
CA GLU A 87 -4.78 -6.60 -9.64
C GLU A 87 -5.86 -7.66 -9.89
N ASN A 88 -7.09 -7.23 -10.15
CA ASN A 88 -8.23 -8.11 -10.35
C ASN A 88 -8.61 -8.20 -11.83
N SER A 89 -8.53 -9.39 -12.40
CA SER A 89 -8.89 -9.64 -13.79
C SER A 89 -10.37 -9.40 -14.09
N ALA A 90 -11.26 -9.69 -13.14
CA ALA A 90 -12.69 -9.46 -13.30
C ALA A 90 -13.03 -7.97 -13.40
N ALA A 91 -12.33 -7.11 -12.66
CA ALA A 91 -12.46 -5.66 -12.76
C ALA A 91 -11.99 -5.14 -14.13
N LYS A 92 -10.89 -5.68 -14.64
CA LYS A 92 -10.41 -5.38 -16.01
C LYS A 92 -11.46 -5.74 -17.07
N GLU A 93 -12.02 -6.95 -17.01
CA GLU A 93 -13.04 -7.41 -17.94
C GLU A 93 -14.32 -6.55 -17.86
N TRP A 94 -14.71 -6.16 -16.67
CA TRP A 94 -15.85 -5.27 -16.46
C TRP A 94 -15.65 -3.92 -17.16
N LEU A 95 -14.47 -3.33 -17.04
CA LEU A 95 -14.13 -2.06 -17.68
C LEU A 95 -14.02 -2.23 -19.21
N LEU A 96 -13.42 -3.33 -19.66
CA LEU A 96 -13.27 -3.65 -21.09
C LEU A 96 -14.62 -3.72 -21.81
N ALA A 97 -15.65 -4.23 -21.14
CA ALA A 97 -17.01 -4.26 -21.67
C ALA A 97 -17.66 -2.86 -21.81
N ARG A 98 -17.04 -1.82 -21.25
CA ARG A 98 -17.56 -0.44 -21.16
C ARG A 98 -16.62 0.60 -21.76
N LEU A 99 -15.80 0.22 -22.70
CA LEU A 99 -14.78 1.09 -23.30
C LEU A 99 -15.30 2.43 -23.83
N PRO A 100 -16.49 2.54 -24.48
CA PRO A 100 -16.98 3.84 -24.94
C PRO A 100 -17.11 4.86 -23.82
N ILE A 101 -17.66 4.48 -22.66
CA ILE A 101 -17.81 5.36 -21.50
C ILE A 101 -16.45 5.72 -20.93
N VAL A 102 -15.53 4.75 -20.85
CA VAL A 102 -14.17 4.95 -20.37
C VAL A 102 -13.42 5.94 -21.25
N LYS A 103 -13.48 5.77 -22.55
CA LYS A 103 -12.80 6.65 -23.51
C LYS A 103 -13.38 8.06 -23.51
N ASP A 104 -14.69 8.20 -23.41
CA ASP A 104 -15.35 9.50 -23.28
C ASP A 104 -14.88 10.26 -22.03
N LEU A 105 -14.82 9.58 -20.88
CA LEU A 105 -14.32 10.16 -19.65
C LEU A 105 -12.87 10.62 -19.77
N ILE A 106 -12.01 9.82 -20.39
CA ILE A 106 -10.60 10.14 -20.61
C ILE A 106 -10.46 11.36 -21.53
N ILE A 107 -11.17 11.38 -22.64
CA ILE A 107 -11.16 12.52 -23.58
C ILE A 107 -11.60 13.79 -22.88
N THR A 108 -12.68 13.75 -22.13
CA THR A 108 -13.19 14.89 -21.37
C THR A 108 -12.17 15.38 -20.37
N HIS A 109 -11.50 14.48 -19.66
CA HIS A 109 -10.47 14.85 -18.69
C HIS A 109 -9.24 15.46 -19.37
N LEU A 110 -8.74 14.87 -20.45
CA LEU A 110 -7.59 15.37 -21.20
C LEU A 110 -7.86 16.71 -21.85
N ASN A 111 -9.07 16.93 -22.37
CA ASN A 111 -9.49 18.22 -22.95
C ASN A 111 -9.48 19.37 -21.93
N SER A 112 -9.60 19.09 -20.66
CA SER A 112 -9.61 20.09 -19.59
C SER A 112 -8.23 20.55 -19.15
N ILE A 113 -7.16 19.88 -19.59
CA ILE A 113 -5.79 20.19 -19.19
C ILE A 113 -5.31 21.40 -19.96
N THR A 114 -5.00 22.47 -19.22
CA THR A 114 -4.44 23.71 -19.81
C THR A 114 -2.96 23.54 -20.16
N VAL A 115 -2.46 24.40 -21.04
CA VAL A 115 -1.03 24.43 -21.39
C VAL A 115 -0.16 24.68 -20.16
N GLU A 116 -0.58 25.56 -19.27
CA GLU A 116 0.13 25.89 -18.02
C GLU A 116 0.19 24.67 -17.09
N GLN A 117 -0.91 23.92 -16.95
CA GLN A 117 -0.95 22.70 -16.17
C GLN A 117 -0.06 21.61 -16.77
N PHE A 118 -0.08 21.49 -18.10
CA PHE A 118 0.74 20.51 -18.83
C PHE A 118 2.24 20.79 -18.71
N ASP A 119 2.64 22.05 -18.87
CA ASP A 119 4.05 22.48 -18.88
C ASP A 119 4.70 22.39 -17.48
N ASN A 120 3.89 22.37 -16.43
CA ASN A 120 4.38 22.11 -15.08
C ASN A 120 4.49 20.62 -14.81
N THR A 121 5.71 20.08 -14.83
CA THR A 121 5.97 18.65 -14.64
C THR A 121 5.47 18.10 -13.30
N LYS A 122 5.34 18.94 -12.27
CA LYS A 122 4.77 18.56 -10.96
C LYS A 122 3.29 18.20 -11.05
N ASN A 123 2.56 18.71 -12.03
CA ASN A 123 1.15 18.43 -12.23
C ASN A 123 0.88 17.06 -12.85
N ARG A 124 1.87 16.36 -13.39
CA ARG A 124 1.66 15.03 -13.99
C ARG A 124 1.12 14.02 -13.00
N ALA A 125 1.64 14.00 -11.79
CA ALA A 125 1.13 13.12 -10.73
C ALA A 125 -0.33 13.48 -10.37
N VAL A 126 -0.66 14.76 -10.31
CA VAL A 126 -2.03 15.25 -10.05
C VAL A 126 -2.98 14.83 -11.18
N ILE A 127 -2.58 15.01 -12.42
CA ILE A 127 -3.35 14.62 -13.62
C ILE A 127 -3.65 13.11 -13.60
N LYS A 128 -2.64 12.28 -13.33
CA LYS A 128 -2.82 10.83 -13.20
C LYS A 128 -3.75 10.45 -12.07
N ASN A 129 -3.57 11.07 -10.91
CA ASN A 129 -4.37 10.78 -9.72
C ASN A 129 -5.83 11.16 -9.94
N ASP A 130 -6.11 12.31 -10.52
CA ASP A 130 -7.47 12.75 -10.82
C ASP A 130 -8.14 11.82 -11.84
N LEU A 131 -7.42 11.40 -12.86
CA LEU A 131 -7.92 10.44 -13.84
C LEU A 131 -8.22 9.07 -13.19
N GLN A 132 -7.34 8.61 -12.32
CA GLN A 132 -7.52 7.35 -11.59
C GLN A 132 -8.75 7.38 -10.69
N ILE A 133 -8.97 8.46 -9.96
CA ILE A 133 -10.15 8.64 -9.11
C ILE A 133 -11.42 8.63 -9.95
N ARG A 134 -11.44 9.36 -11.08
CA ARG A 134 -12.59 9.42 -11.98
C ARG A 134 -12.92 8.07 -12.62
N LEU A 135 -11.91 7.33 -13.05
CA LEU A 135 -12.11 6.00 -13.64
C LEU A 135 -12.56 4.98 -12.58
N ASN A 136 -12.00 5.02 -11.37
CA ASN A 136 -12.44 4.16 -10.28
C ASN A 136 -13.89 4.46 -9.86
N SER A 137 -14.37 5.69 -10.02
CA SER A 137 -15.75 6.05 -9.73
C SER A 137 -16.80 5.42 -10.67
N LEU A 138 -16.37 4.87 -11.80
CA LEU A 138 -17.26 4.15 -12.74
C LEU A 138 -17.67 2.78 -12.21
N PHE A 139 -16.88 2.17 -11.32
CA PHE A 139 -17.19 0.86 -10.77
C PHE A 139 -18.35 0.91 -9.78
N PRO A 140 -19.17 -0.17 -9.73
CA PRO A 140 -20.29 -0.24 -8.80
C PRO A 140 -19.78 -0.33 -7.35
N ASN A 141 -20.54 0.25 -6.41
CA ASN A 141 -20.18 0.27 -4.98
C ASN A 141 -20.10 -1.13 -4.35
N LYS A 142 -20.79 -2.12 -4.92
CA LYS A 142 -20.79 -3.52 -4.48
C LYS A 142 -20.35 -4.42 -5.64
N ALA A 143 -19.09 -4.29 -6.01
CA ALA A 143 -18.52 -5.15 -7.05
C ALA A 143 -18.21 -6.55 -6.49
N PRO A 144 -18.31 -7.60 -7.33
CA PRO A 144 -18.01 -8.98 -6.92
C PRO A 144 -16.57 -9.17 -6.40
N TRP A 145 -15.66 -8.29 -6.79
CA TRP A 145 -14.25 -8.32 -6.36
C TRP A 145 -13.97 -7.56 -5.05
N GLU A 146 -14.99 -7.00 -4.40
CA GLU A 146 -14.91 -6.32 -3.09
C GLU A 146 -13.89 -5.15 -2.99
N ASP A 147 -13.43 -4.62 -4.11
CA ASP A 147 -12.46 -3.54 -4.17
C ASP A 147 -13.10 -2.28 -4.73
N SER A 148 -13.05 -1.18 -3.97
CA SER A 148 -13.61 0.11 -4.37
C SER A 148 -12.72 0.88 -5.36
N ALA A 149 -11.44 0.51 -5.48
CA ALA A 149 -10.48 1.17 -6.35
C ALA A 149 -9.64 0.16 -7.14
N PRO A 150 -10.26 -0.61 -8.07
CA PRO A 150 -9.60 -1.71 -8.75
C PRO A 150 -8.54 -1.26 -9.77
N ILE A 151 -8.59 -0.02 -10.26
CA ILE A 151 -7.50 0.56 -11.07
C ILE A 151 -6.41 1.02 -10.11
N ARG A 152 -5.30 0.33 -10.13
CA ARG A 152 -4.17 0.58 -9.24
C ARG A 152 -3.19 1.60 -9.79
N ARG A 153 -3.02 1.64 -11.10
CA ARG A 153 -2.10 2.57 -11.77
C ARG A 153 -2.64 3.02 -13.10
N ILE A 154 -2.29 4.26 -13.45
CA ILE A 154 -2.41 4.79 -14.80
C ILE A 154 -1.00 4.99 -15.34
N LEU A 155 -0.74 4.42 -16.51
CA LEU A 155 0.53 4.52 -17.19
C LEU A 155 0.37 5.38 -18.44
N PHE A 156 1.12 6.47 -18.51
CA PHE A 156 1.28 7.25 -19.71
C PHE A 156 2.50 6.76 -20.48
N LEU A 157 2.31 6.05 -21.57
CA LEU A 157 3.38 5.60 -22.46
C LEU A 157 3.88 6.73 -23.35
N GLU A 158 2.96 7.59 -23.78
CA GLU A 158 3.23 8.84 -24.45
C GLU A 158 2.38 9.94 -23.77
N PHE A 159 2.97 11.09 -23.57
CA PHE A 159 2.29 12.25 -23.01
C PHE A 159 3.02 13.52 -23.43
N TYR A 160 2.57 14.12 -24.52
CA TYR A 160 3.17 15.35 -25.05
C TYR A 160 2.15 16.21 -25.78
N ARG A 161 2.46 17.50 -25.91
CA ARG A 161 1.67 18.43 -26.70
C ARG A 161 2.34 18.73 -28.04
N GLN A 162 1.52 18.95 -29.03
CA GLN A 162 1.93 19.39 -30.35
C GLN A 162 1.34 20.74 -30.69
#